data_a98bc957271f2507b08105a34967acce
#
_entry.id   a98bc957271f2507b08105a34967acce
#
_cell.length_a   1.000
_cell.length_b   1.000
_cell.length_c   1.000
_cell.angle_alpha   90.00
_cell.angle_beta   90.00
_cell.angle_gamma   90.00
#
_symmetry.space_group_name_H-M   'P 1'
#
loop_
_entity.id
_entity.type
_entity.pdbx_description
1 polymer ?
#
loop_
_entity_poly.entity_id
_entity_poly.type
_entity_poly.pdbx_seq_one_letter_code
_entity_poly.pdbx_strand_id
1 'polypeptide(L)'
;MDWSKNAIKFLSAACIAGFLISATACGDDSSEGSPVSPESTDVSASSASQDNPESSISQDEPGSSASQEQQVPPQVCLEAMQGELIHFNTDPAKASLALAPDVDGFYDMGDVYKAVPKTSKVAFVIRHSKRQKNLGKESQLTPIGVQMAQTLGSKLVSDESFYYASTDFVRTRETCNNIAIGRGETDAEVVTWDGINGGYFLTVPSDTLDALVSTRGGNQKYIAQYAYDEIMAAPSFEDQLKSYFQDFFPRANQFVNEVILENMPRWKRVSILVSHDMLVEPLIVFASNRTIDLKIYQPDYRWVNYLSGIAVINDEAGCVTVLPVRGDSVGWMINTQEIDESVQ
;
A
#
# COMPACT_ATOMS: atom_id res chain seq x y z
N MET A 1 9.57 4.24 64.53
CA MET A 1 8.96 2.92 64.34
C MET A 1 9.53 2.33 63.07
N ASP A 2 10.32 1.33 63.31
CA ASP A 2 11.22 0.67 62.36
C ASP A 2 10.50 -0.46 61.66
N TRP A 3 10.52 -0.53 60.33
CA TRP A 3 10.11 -1.69 59.58
C TRP A 3 11.16 -1.99 58.52
N SER A 4 12.16 -2.70 58.98
CA SER A 4 13.13 -3.38 58.12
C SER A 4 12.76 -4.86 58.01
N LYS A 5 13.10 -5.44 56.83
CA LYS A 5 13.33 -6.85 56.54
C LYS A 5 12.11 -7.72 56.17
N ASN A 6 12.02 -8.03 54.88
CA ASN A 6 11.92 -9.43 54.46
C ASN A 6 12.48 -9.60 53.05
N ALA A 7 13.71 -10.12 53.00
CA ALA A 7 14.32 -10.64 51.78
C ALA A 7 13.89 -12.09 51.62
N ILE A 8 13.26 -12.44 50.54
CA ILE A 8 13.03 -13.82 50.14
C ILE A 8 13.99 -14.13 48.97
N LYS A 9 14.97 -14.96 49.31
CA LYS A 9 15.85 -15.62 48.33
C LYS A 9 15.07 -16.73 47.62
N PHE A 10 15.05 -16.72 46.30
CA PHE A 10 14.75 -17.92 45.53
C PHE A 10 16.01 -18.38 44.80
N LEU A 11 16.35 -19.64 45.10
CA LEU A 11 17.49 -20.38 44.57
C LEU A 11 17.24 -20.69 43.08
N SER A 12 18.32 -20.59 42.34
CA SER A 12 18.54 -21.15 41.02
C SER A 12 18.43 -22.69 41.03
N ALA A 13 17.74 -23.24 40.05
CA ALA A 13 17.99 -24.58 39.56
C ALA A 13 18.20 -24.55 38.05
N ALA A 14 19.45 -24.70 37.64
CA ALA A 14 19.82 -24.91 36.26
C ALA A 14 19.50 -26.35 35.90
N CYS A 15 18.72 -26.55 34.84
CA CYS A 15 18.70 -27.83 34.11
C CYS A 15 19.22 -27.58 32.70
N ILE A 16 20.44 -28.00 32.48
CA ILE A 16 21.07 -28.17 31.17
C ILE A 16 20.52 -29.46 30.59
N ALA A 17 19.74 -29.36 29.53
CA ALA A 17 19.44 -30.49 28.65
C ALA A 17 19.97 -30.13 27.27
N GLY A 18 21.12 -30.75 26.94
CA GLY A 18 21.67 -30.72 25.60
C GLY A 18 20.82 -31.56 24.66
N PHE A 19 20.49 -31.02 23.52
CA PHE A 19 20.01 -31.77 22.38
C PHE A 19 20.97 -31.57 21.22
N LEU A 20 21.72 -32.61 20.94
CA LEU A 20 22.44 -32.80 19.68
C LEU A 20 21.42 -33.09 18.60
N ILE A 21 21.35 -32.25 17.59
CA ILE A 21 20.68 -32.61 16.33
C ILE A 21 21.74 -32.74 15.25
N SER A 22 21.84 -33.96 14.80
CA SER A 22 22.65 -34.42 13.69
C SER A 22 22.26 -33.75 12.39
N ALA A 23 23.22 -33.19 11.70
CA ALA A 23 23.13 -32.85 10.29
C ALA A 23 23.02 -34.12 9.46
N THR A 24 21.99 -34.23 8.66
CA THR A 24 21.93 -35.19 7.55
C THR A 24 21.89 -34.38 6.25
N ALA A 25 23.03 -34.36 5.60
CA ALA A 25 23.14 -33.99 4.21
C ALA A 25 22.76 -35.19 3.35
N CYS A 26 21.93 -34.97 2.36
CA CYS A 26 21.77 -35.75 1.13
C CYS A 26 21.17 -34.78 0.13
N GLY A 27 21.70 -34.51 -1.05
CA GLY A 27 22.42 -35.37 -1.97
C GLY A 27 21.88 -34.91 -3.32
N ASP A 28 22.75 -34.40 -4.16
CA ASP A 28 22.54 -34.12 -5.56
C ASP A 28 21.80 -35.24 -6.27
N ASP A 29 20.90 -34.88 -7.16
CA ASP A 29 20.76 -35.63 -8.40
C ASP A 29 20.43 -34.71 -9.57
N SER A 30 21.43 -34.55 -10.40
CA SER A 30 21.42 -33.98 -11.75
C SER A 30 20.85 -35.01 -12.71
N SER A 31 19.90 -34.59 -13.55
CA SER A 31 19.74 -35.25 -14.85
C SER A 31 19.39 -34.22 -15.92
N GLU A 32 20.34 -34.11 -16.82
CA GLU A 32 20.31 -33.46 -18.13
C GLU A 32 19.15 -33.94 -18.99
N GLY A 33 18.70 -33.09 -19.86
CA GLY A 33 17.77 -33.42 -20.93
C GLY A 33 17.38 -32.23 -21.81
N SER A 34 18.32 -31.73 -22.60
CA SER A 34 18.07 -31.04 -23.86
C SER A 34 18.38 -32.02 -25.00
N PRO A 35 18.09 -31.74 -26.26
CA PRO A 35 17.16 -30.85 -26.93
C PRO A 35 16.39 -31.58 -28.05
N VAL A 36 15.36 -30.98 -28.64
CA VAL A 36 15.04 -31.20 -30.06
C VAL A 36 14.25 -29.98 -30.58
N SER A 37 14.85 -29.27 -31.52
CA SER A 37 14.15 -28.53 -32.56
C SER A 37 13.84 -29.48 -33.74
N PRO A 38 12.81 -29.24 -34.51
CA PRO A 38 12.97 -29.12 -35.96
C PRO A 38 12.27 -27.86 -36.50
N GLU A 39 13.01 -27.10 -37.26
CA GLU A 39 13.11 -27.14 -38.73
C GLU A 39 11.97 -26.44 -39.46
N SER A 40 12.39 -25.41 -40.09
CA SER A 40 11.80 -24.57 -41.13
C SER A 40 11.17 -25.33 -42.28
N THR A 41 10.07 -24.78 -42.81
CA THR A 41 9.79 -24.87 -44.23
C THR A 41 9.34 -23.53 -44.78
N ASP A 42 10.23 -22.98 -45.59
CA ASP A 42 9.96 -21.99 -46.61
C ASP A 42 8.93 -22.50 -47.62
N VAL A 43 8.04 -21.65 -48.05
CA VAL A 43 7.54 -21.67 -49.43
C VAL A 43 7.28 -20.25 -49.91
N SER A 44 7.94 -19.96 -51.00
CA SER A 44 8.06 -18.73 -51.77
C SER A 44 6.79 -18.30 -52.54
N ALA A 45 6.71 -17.00 -52.72
CA ALA A 45 6.60 -16.23 -53.96
C ALA A 45 5.32 -16.31 -54.83
N SER A 46 4.78 -15.14 -55.15
CA SER A 46 4.57 -14.59 -56.51
C SER A 46 3.73 -13.32 -56.38
N SER A 47 4.19 -12.14 -56.61
CA SER A 47 4.46 -11.31 -57.80
C SER A 47 3.25 -10.87 -58.61
N ALA A 48 3.27 -9.56 -58.90
CA ALA A 48 2.71 -8.77 -59.99
C ALA A 48 1.26 -8.29 -59.83
N SER A 49 0.84 -7.12 -60.23
CA SER A 49 1.37 -5.96 -60.97
C SER A 49 0.32 -4.86 -60.92
N GLN A 50 0.80 -3.62 -60.91
CA GLN A 50 0.33 -2.44 -61.66
C GLN A 50 -1.16 -2.33 -62.05
N ASP A 51 -1.79 -1.21 -61.64
CA ASP A 51 -2.14 -0.16 -62.61
C ASP A 51 -2.65 1.09 -61.84
N ASN A 52 -2.07 2.22 -62.22
CA ASN A 52 -2.57 3.56 -61.96
C ASN A 52 -3.32 4.04 -63.21
N PRO A 53 -4.40 4.82 -63.16
CA PRO A 53 -4.24 6.15 -63.71
C PRO A 53 -4.89 7.31 -62.93
N GLU A 54 -4.18 8.38 -62.98
CA GLU A 54 -4.43 9.78 -62.90
C GLU A 54 -5.87 10.36 -62.82
N SER A 55 -5.88 11.44 -62.08
CA SER A 55 -6.49 12.74 -62.39
C SER A 55 -7.90 13.01 -61.85
N SER A 56 -7.96 13.90 -60.85
CA SER A 56 -8.53 15.24 -61.09
C SER A 56 -8.45 16.12 -59.81
N ILE A 57 -7.97 17.29 -60.02
CA ILE A 57 -7.89 18.48 -59.18
C ILE A 57 -9.30 18.92 -58.80
N SER A 58 -9.52 19.21 -57.50
CA SER A 58 -10.47 20.24 -57.06
C SER A 58 -9.98 20.88 -55.75
N GLN A 59 -9.99 22.17 -55.81
CA GLN A 59 -9.49 23.16 -54.88
C GLN A 59 -10.35 23.28 -53.63
N ASP A 60 -9.63 23.73 -52.57
CA ASP A 60 -9.99 24.67 -51.53
C ASP A 60 -11.20 24.41 -50.62
N GLU A 61 -10.88 24.10 -49.38
CA GLU A 61 -11.41 24.90 -48.22
C GLU A 61 -10.42 24.76 -47.04
N PRO A 62 -10.13 25.81 -46.27
CA PRO A 62 -9.22 25.77 -45.15
C PRO A 62 -9.91 25.11 -43.96
N GLY A 63 -9.56 23.89 -43.69
CA GLY A 63 -9.94 23.17 -42.48
C GLY A 63 -9.39 23.92 -41.26
N SER A 64 -10.31 24.51 -40.50
CA SER A 64 -10.11 25.02 -39.16
C SER A 64 -9.40 23.99 -38.30
N SER A 65 -8.12 24.21 -38.05
CA SER A 65 -7.39 23.56 -36.96
C SER A 65 -8.08 24.00 -35.65
N ALA A 66 -8.98 23.18 -35.16
CA ALA A 66 -9.40 23.26 -33.77
C ALA A 66 -8.14 22.96 -32.94
N SER A 67 -7.50 24.05 -32.52
CA SER A 67 -6.52 23.98 -31.42
C SER A 67 -7.25 23.32 -30.25
N GLN A 68 -6.82 22.12 -29.88
CA GLN A 68 -7.18 21.59 -28.58
C GLN A 68 -6.61 22.59 -27.57
N GLU A 69 -7.48 23.43 -27.03
CA GLU A 69 -7.20 24.19 -25.83
C GLU A 69 -6.79 23.17 -24.77
N GLN A 70 -5.49 23.09 -24.51
CA GLN A 70 -5.00 22.47 -23.30
C GLN A 70 -5.67 23.24 -22.17
N GLN A 71 -6.67 22.62 -21.53
CA GLN A 71 -7.27 23.15 -20.33
C GLN A 71 -6.15 23.29 -19.30
N VAL A 72 -5.72 24.52 -19.09
CA VAL A 72 -4.81 24.87 -17.99
C VAL A 72 -5.51 24.48 -16.69
N PRO A 73 -4.88 23.67 -15.84
CA PRO A 73 -5.49 23.28 -14.57
C PRO A 73 -5.90 24.53 -13.78
N PRO A 74 -6.99 24.48 -12.99
CA PRO A 74 -7.38 25.58 -12.14
C PRO A 74 -6.21 26.06 -11.27
N GLN A 75 -6.11 27.35 -11.05
CA GLN A 75 -4.99 27.99 -10.35
C GLN A 75 -4.68 27.38 -8.98
N VAL A 76 -5.70 26.82 -8.32
CA VAL A 76 -5.58 26.12 -7.02
C VAL A 76 -4.69 24.87 -7.10
N CYS A 77 -4.70 24.16 -8.24
CA CYS A 77 -3.81 23.01 -8.45
C CYS A 77 -2.37 23.42 -8.77
N LEU A 78 -2.19 24.60 -9.39
CA LEU A 78 -0.87 25.13 -9.75
C LEU A 78 -0.10 25.65 -8.54
N GLU A 79 -0.78 26.21 -7.54
CA GLU A 79 -0.13 26.63 -6.29
C GLU A 79 0.46 25.45 -5.51
N ALA A 80 -0.14 24.25 -5.65
CA ALA A 80 0.39 23.01 -5.07
C ALA A 80 1.64 22.47 -5.79
N MET A 81 1.97 22.98 -6.97
CA MET A 81 3.10 22.55 -7.79
C MET A 81 4.32 23.50 -7.73
N GLN A 82 4.32 24.49 -6.85
CA GLN A 82 5.44 25.43 -6.70
C GLN A 82 6.48 24.86 -5.72
N GLY A 83 7.48 24.17 -6.25
CA GLY A 83 8.61 23.63 -5.49
C GLY A 83 9.08 22.26 -5.99
N GLU A 84 10.17 21.77 -5.43
CA GLU A 84 10.70 20.42 -5.73
C GLU A 84 9.78 19.29 -5.22
N LEU A 85 8.87 19.59 -4.29
CA LEU A 85 7.89 18.65 -3.72
C LEU A 85 6.48 19.12 -4.05
N ILE A 86 5.67 18.22 -4.58
CA ILE A 86 4.25 18.47 -4.80
C ILE A 86 3.56 18.43 -3.43
N HIS A 87 2.96 19.57 -3.04
CA HIS A 87 2.11 19.60 -1.85
C HIS A 87 0.70 19.18 -2.23
N PHE A 88 0.35 17.94 -1.95
CA PHE A 88 -1.00 17.45 -2.17
C PHE A 88 -2.00 18.14 -1.24
N ASN A 89 -3.21 18.34 -1.74
CA ASN A 89 -4.30 18.78 -0.88
C ASN A 89 -4.64 17.68 0.14
N THR A 90 -4.69 18.04 1.43
CA THR A 90 -5.11 17.15 2.52
C THR A 90 -6.40 17.62 3.19
N ASP A 91 -7.02 18.66 2.65
CA ASP A 91 -8.28 19.22 3.13
C ASP A 91 -9.40 18.87 2.15
N PRO A 92 -10.36 17.99 2.50
CA PRO A 92 -11.44 17.63 1.60
C PRO A 92 -12.35 18.78 1.21
N ALA A 93 -12.46 19.83 2.05
CA ALA A 93 -13.25 20.99 1.73
C ALA A 93 -12.71 21.76 0.52
N LYS A 94 -11.37 21.79 0.34
CA LYS A 94 -10.74 22.39 -0.84
C LYS A 94 -11.03 21.61 -2.14
N ALA A 95 -11.33 20.32 -2.01
CA ALA A 95 -11.78 19.46 -3.11
C ALA A 95 -13.32 19.43 -3.25
N SER A 96 -14.03 20.31 -2.55
CA SER A 96 -15.50 20.35 -2.48
C SER A 96 -16.13 19.03 -2.01
N LEU A 97 -15.41 18.26 -1.20
CA LEU A 97 -15.91 17.02 -0.61
C LEU A 97 -16.48 17.32 0.78
N ALA A 98 -17.78 17.03 0.96
CA ALA A 98 -18.47 17.20 2.25
C ALA A 98 -18.14 16.04 3.18
N LEU A 99 -16.91 16.00 3.72
CA LEU A 99 -16.38 14.99 4.59
C LEU A 99 -15.93 15.56 5.93
N ALA A 100 -16.13 14.82 7.00
CA ALA A 100 -15.58 15.11 8.31
C ALA A 100 -14.75 13.92 8.80
N PRO A 101 -13.58 14.15 9.39
CA PRO A 101 -12.82 13.08 10.01
C PRO A 101 -13.50 12.63 11.32
N ASP A 102 -13.20 11.42 11.73
CA ASP A 102 -13.55 10.94 13.06
C ASP A 102 -12.65 11.58 14.15
N VAL A 103 -12.85 11.16 15.39
CA VAL A 103 -12.10 11.71 16.55
C VAL A 103 -10.59 11.46 16.49
N ASP A 104 -10.15 10.49 15.69
CA ASP A 104 -8.75 10.13 15.50
C ASP A 104 -8.14 10.77 14.25
N GLY A 105 -8.92 11.51 13.46
CA GLY A 105 -8.48 12.20 12.26
C GLY A 105 -8.63 11.41 10.95
N PHE A 106 -9.26 10.26 10.96
CA PHE A 106 -9.49 9.44 9.76
C PHE A 106 -10.86 9.71 9.14
N TYR A 107 -10.93 9.55 7.83
CA TYR A 107 -12.19 9.57 7.08
C TYR A 107 -12.68 8.13 6.84
N ASP A 108 -14.01 7.88 6.97
CA ASP A 108 -14.58 6.58 6.62
C ASP A 108 -14.47 6.33 5.11
N MET A 109 -13.95 5.16 4.74
CA MET A 109 -13.74 4.80 3.33
C MET A 109 -15.02 4.79 2.51
N GLY A 110 -16.14 4.33 3.11
CA GLY A 110 -17.44 4.34 2.45
C GLY A 110 -17.97 5.74 2.21
N ASP A 111 -17.73 6.67 3.12
CA ASP A 111 -18.14 8.06 2.98
C ASP A 111 -17.26 8.79 1.94
N VAL A 112 -15.95 8.55 1.94
CA VAL A 112 -15.06 9.04 0.87
C VAL A 112 -15.52 8.54 -0.50
N TYR A 113 -15.80 7.24 -0.63
CA TYR A 113 -16.29 6.66 -1.88
C TYR A 113 -17.57 7.32 -2.39
N LYS A 114 -18.54 7.60 -1.48
CA LYS A 114 -19.82 8.25 -1.82
C LYS A 114 -19.63 9.73 -2.18
N ALA A 115 -18.71 10.43 -1.50
CA ALA A 115 -18.47 11.85 -1.71
C ALA A 115 -17.68 12.15 -3.00
N VAL A 116 -16.81 11.22 -3.44
CA VAL A 116 -15.98 11.41 -4.64
C VAL A 116 -16.84 11.42 -5.90
N PRO A 117 -16.81 12.49 -6.71
CA PRO A 117 -17.58 12.61 -7.95
C PRO A 117 -17.31 11.42 -8.90
N LYS A 118 -18.32 11.03 -9.70
CA LYS A 118 -18.16 9.94 -10.67
C LYS A 118 -17.16 10.24 -11.79
N THR A 119 -16.85 11.50 -11.99
CA THR A 119 -15.85 11.99 -12.94
C THR A 119 -14.43 11.92 -12.41
N SER A 120 -14.27 11.84 -11.10
CA SER A 120 -12.98 11.72 -10.42
C SER A 120 -12.57 10.25 -10.26
N LYS A 121 -11.26 9.99 -10.19
CA LYS A 121 -10.72 8.68 -9.83
C LYS A 121 -10.28 8.66 -8.36
N VAL A 122 -10.38 7.50 -7.73
CA VAL A 122 -9.90 7.29 -6.36
C VAL A 122 -9.16 5.96 -6.23
N ALA A 123 -7.99 6.00 -5.61
CA ALA A 123 -7.23 4.81 -5.21
C ALA A 123 -7.13 4.77 -3.68
N PHE A 124 -7.58 3.67 -3.11
CA PHE A 124 -7.43 3.37 -1.69
C PHE A 124 -6.22 2.45 -1.51
N VAL A 125 -5.20 2.91 -0.79
CA VAL A 125 -4.03 2.11 -0.41
C VAL A 125 -4.17 1.77 1.06
N ILE A 126 -4.47 0.52 1.36
CA ILE A 126 -4.87 0.10 2.70
C ILE A 126 -4.05 -1.09 3.22
N ARG A 127 -3.97 -1.21 4.54
CA ARG A 127 -3.45 -2.38 5.21
C ARG A 127 -4.39 -3.56 5.04
N HIS A 128 -3.85 -4.77 4.86
CA HIS A 128 -4.63 -6.01 4.86
C HIS A 128 -5.49 -6.18 6.12
N SER A 129 -6.52 -7.02 6.06
CA SER A 129 -7.39 -7.36 7.18
C SER A 129 -6.71 -8.32 8.17
N LYS A 130 -7.40 -8.63 9.29
CA LYS A 130 -6.87 -9.45 10.39
C LYS A 130 -6.46 -10.84 9.90
N ARG A 131 -5.21 -11.21 10.17
CA ARG A 131 -4.58 -12.44 9.68
C ARG A 131 -4.24 -13.43 10.78
N GLN A 132 -4.00 -14.68 10.40
CA GLN A 132 -3.37 -15.69 11.24
C GLN A 132 -1.91 -15.33 11.51
N LYS A 133 -1.37 -15.75 12.67
CA LYS A 133 0.03 -15.52 13.04
C LYS A 133 0.98 -16.57 12.44
N ASN A 134 2.26 -16.18 12.39
CA ASN A 134 3.42 -17.09 12.24
C ASN A 134 3.52 -17.88 10.94
N LEU A 135 2.77 -17.53 9.89
CA LEU A 135 2.78 -18.23 8.60
C LEU A 135 3.46 -17.44 7.48
N GLY A 136 4.16 -16.35 7.77
CA GLY A 136 4.87 -15.56 6.77
C GLY A 136 3.96 -15.12 5.61
N LYS A 137 4.35 -15.43 4.38
CA LYS A 137 3.56 -15.14 3.16
C LYS A 137 2.25 -15.91 3.08
N GLU A 138 2.23 -17.12 3.58
CA GLU A 138 1.08 -18.04 3.54
C GLU A 138 0.03 -17.72 4.61
N SER A 139 0.25 -16.69 5.42
CA SER A 139 -0.70 -16.25 6.43
C SER A 139 -2.03 -15.82 5.80
N GLN A 140 -3.08 -16.57 6.06
CA GLN A 140 -4.46 -16.31 5.64
C GLN A 140 -5.16 -15.32 6.57
N LEU A 141 -6.30 -14.82 6.17
CA LEU A 141 -7.19 -14.07 7.07
C LEU A 141 -7.79 -15.00 8.14
N THR A 142 -8.03 -14.43 9.31
CA THR A 142 -8.89 -15.09 10.30
C THR A 142 -10.36 -14.97 9.87
N PRO A 143 -11.30 -15.76 10.44
CA PRO A 143 -12.73 -15.58 10.17
C PRO A 143 -13.22 -14.15 10.45
N ILE A 144 -12.70 -13.50 11.50
CA ILE A 144 -13.00 -12.10 11.80
C ILE A 144 -12.42 -11.19 10.71
N GLY A 145 -11.19 -11.47 10.23
CA GLY A 145 -10.58 -10.70 9.15
C GLY A 145 -11.36 -10.79 7.85
N VAL A 146 -11.91 -11.95 7.52
CA VAL A 146 -12.83 -12.14 6.39
C VAL A 146 -14.07 -11.25 6.57
N GLN A 147 -14.70 -11.31 7.74
CA GLN A 147 -15.88 -10.51 8.04
C GLN A 147 -15.60 -9.00 7.96
N MET A 148 -14.49 -8.54 8.52
CA MET A 148 -14.07 -7.13 8.45
C MET A 148 -13.93 -6.66 6.99
N ALA A 149 -13.26 -7.45 6.14
CA ALA A 149 -13.08 -7.12 4.73
C ALA A 149 -14.43 -7.09 3.96
N GLN A 150 -15.33 -8.03 4.24
CA GLN A 150 -16.68 -8.06 3.65
C GLN A 150 -17.53 -6.89 4.16
N THR A 151 -17.42 -6.51 5.43
CA THR A 151 -18.08 -5.32 5.98
C THR A 151 -17.63 -4.06 5.28
N LEU A 152 -16.32 -3.90 5.07
CA LEU A 152 -15.81 -2.79 4.25
C LEU A 152 -16.41 -2.83 2.85
N GLY A 153 -16.40 -4.00 2.19
CA GLY A 153 -17.00 -4.17 0.87
C GLY A 153 -18.46 -3.71 0.81
N SER A 154 -19.26 -4.02 1.83
CA SER A 154 -20.67 -3.60 1.90
C SER A 154 -20.89 -2.09 1.98
N LYS A 155 -19.90 -1.32 2.44
CA LYS A 155 -19.92 0.16 2.39
C LYS A 155 -19.66 0.73 0.99
N LEU A 156 -19.09 -0.06 0.09
CA LEU A 156 -18.63 0.31 -1.25
C LEU A 156 -19.51 -0.25 -2.38
N VAL A 157 -20.72 -0.71 -2.08
CA VAL A 157 -21.63 -1.34 -3.05
C VAL A 157 -22.01 -0.37 -4.17
N SER A 158 -21.87 -0.83 -5.41
CA SER A 158 -22.26 -0.12 -6.64
C SER A 158 -22.22 -1.05 -7.84
N ASP A 159 -22.78 -0.61 -8.97
CA ASP A 159 -22.75 -1.34 -10.24
C ASP A 159 -21.43 -1.20 -11.01
N GLU A 160 -20.52 -0.29 -10.57
CA GLU A 160 -19.22 -0.13 -11.21
C GLU A 160 -18.23 -1.20 -10.74
N SER A 161 -17.44 -1.75 -11.67
CA SER A 161 -16.35 -2.66 -11.32
C SER A 161 -15.15 -1.90 -10.78
N PHE A 162 -14.49 -2.44 -9.75
CA PHE A 162 -13.26 -1.88 -9.18
C PHE A 162 -12.01 -2.56 -9.76
N TYR A 163 -10.88 -1.89 -9.63
CA TYR A 163 -9.56 -2.47 -9.83
C TYR A 163 -9.01 -2.93 -8.47
N TYR A 164 -8.51 -4.15 -8.43
CA TYR A 164 -7.92 -4.71 -7.21
C TYR A 164 -6.47 -5.09 -7.46
N ALA A 165 -5.58 -4.65 -6.56
CA ALA A 165 -4.20 -5.09 -6.53
C ALA A 165 -3.77 -5.44 -5.11
N SER A 166 -2.89 -6.44 -5.00
CA SER A 166 -2.34 -6.90 -3.74
C SER A 166 -0.83 -7.14 -3.88
N THR A 167 -0.12 -7.21 -2.76
CA THR A 167 1.20 -7.81 -2.75
C THR A 167 1.10 -9.32 -2.98
N ASP A 168 2.23 -10.03 -3.04
CA ASP A 168 2.29 -11.48 -3.25
C ASP A 168 1.95 -12.33 -1.99
N PHE A 169 1.43 -11.68 -0.92
CA PHE A 169 1.03 -12.36 0.31
C PHE A 169 -0.43 -12.83 0.24
N VAL A 170 -0.70 -14.03 0.75
CA VAL A 170 -2.07 -14.60 0.78
C VAL A 170 -3.07 -13.64 1.43
N ARG A 171 -2.76 -13.10 2.60
CA ARG A 171 -3.64 -12.18 3.36
C ARG A 171 -4.03 -10.91 2.60
N THR A 172 -3.14 -10.35 1.77
CA THR A 172 -3.45 -9.15 1.00
C THR A 172 -4.39 -9.47 -0.15
N ARG A 173 -4.18 -10.60 -0.83
CA ARG A 173 -5.08 -11.10 -1.89
C ARG A 173 -6.45 -11.47 -1.34
N GLU A 174 -6.49 -12.19 -0.20
CA GLU A 174 -7.75 -12.54 0.45
C GLU A 174 -8.51 -11.30 0.93
N THR A 175 -7.82 -10.24 1.37
CA THR A 175 -8.46 -8.97 1.72
C THR A 175 -9.16 -8.36 0.51
N CYS A 176 -8.49 -8.27 -0.65
CA CYS A 176 -9.09 -7.81 -1.90
C CYS A 176 -10.32 -8.63 -2.28
N ASN A 177 -10.19 -9.97 -2.29
CA ASN A 177 -11.28 -10.89 -2.65
C ASN A 177 -12.49 -10.71 -1.72
N ASN A 178 -12.27 -10.58 -0.41
CA ASN A 178 -13.37 -10.43 0.54
C ASN A 178 -14.00 -9.04 0.49
N ILE A 179 -13.27 -7.98 0.16
CA ILE A 179 -13.86 -6.66 -0.14
C ILE A 179 -14.76 -6.78 -1.38
N ALA A 180 -14.30 -7.44 -2.44
CA ALA A 180 -15.10 -7.65 -3.65
C ALA A 180 -16.37 -8.45 -3.36
N ILE A 181 -16.28 -9.56 -2.62
CA ILE A 181 -17.42 -10.36 -2.17
C ILE A 181 -18.42 -9.50 -1.37
N GLY A 182 -17.94 -8.69 -0.42
CA GLY A 182 -18.78 -7.80 0.37
C GLY A 182 -19.51 -6.74 -0.47
N ARG A 183 -18.93 -6.35 -1.61
CA ARG A 183 -19.57 -5.47 -2.61
C ARG A 183 -20.59 -6.19 -3.51
N GLY A 184 -20.62 -7.53 -3.49
CA GLY A 184 -21.39 -8.34 -4.42
C GLY A 184 -20.71 -8.57 -5.79
N GLU A 185 -19.40 -8.33 -5.89
CA GLU A 185 -18.58 -8.51 -7.09
C GLU A 185 -17.89 -9.87 -7.01
N THR A 186 -18.43 -10.87 -7.74
CA THR A 186 -18.00 -12.27 -7.61
C THR A 186 -16.82 -12.65 -8.52
N ASP A 187 -16.60 -11.88 -9.58
CA ASP A 187 -15.60 -12.18 -10.62
C ASP A 187 -14.45 -11.17 -10.60
N ALA A 188 -14.13 -10.63 -9.43
CA ALA A 188 -13.06 -9.66 -9.28
C ALA A 188 -11.69 -10.31 -9.50
N GLU A 189 -10.92 -9.79 -10.45
CA GLU A 189 -9.53 -10.16 -10.65
C GLU A 189 -8.63 -9.35 -9.72
N VAL A 190 -7.77 -10.02 -8.95
CA VAL A 190 -6.79 -9.40 -8.07
C VAL A 190 -5.40 -9.54 -8.67
N VAL A 191 -4.83 -8.41 -9.10
CA VAL A 191 -3.49 -8.34 -9.68
C VAL A 191 -2.45 -8.34 -8.55
N THR A 192 -1.41 -9.17 -8.69
CA THR A 192 -0.24 -9.07 -7.82
C THR A 192 0.67 -7.95 -8.32
N TRP A 193 1.04 -7.02 -7.43
CA TRP A 193 1.82 -5.86 -7.81
C TRP A 193 2.86 -5.45 -6.76
N ASP A 194 4.14 -5.45 -7.16
CA ASP A 194 5.26 -5.14 -6.27
C ASP A 194 5.36 -3.65 -5.92
N GLY A 195 4.72 -2.77 -6.69
CA GLY A 195 4.75 -1.31 -6.46
C GLY A 195 4.17 -0.87 -5.11
N ILE A 196 3.40 -1.75 -4.44
CA ILE A 196 2.81 -1.50 -3.12
C ILE A 196 3.45 -2.36 -2.02
N ASN A 197 4.70 -2.75 -2.18
CA ASN A 197 5.38 -3.61 -1.22
C ASN A 197 5.75 -2.88 0.07
N GLY A 198 5.78 -3.62 1.21
CA GLY A 198 6.05 -3.07 2.54
C GLY A 198 7.43 -2.42 2.72
N GLY A 199 8.40 -2.78 1.87
CA GLY A 199 9.75 -2.22 1.91
C GLY A 199 9.94 -0.89 1.16
N TYR A 200 8.90 -0.25 0.67
CA TYR A 200 9.00 0.92 -0.22
C TYR A 200 9.84 2.07 0.32
N PHE A 201 9.78 2.34 1.62
CA PHE A 201 10.53 3.42 2.28
C PHE A 201 11.97 3.05 2.64
N LEU A 202 12.37 1.81 2.40
CA LEU A 202 13.69 1.31 2.74
C LEU A 202 14.64 1.37 1.53
N THR A 203 15.92 1.56 1.82
CA THR A 203 17.03 1.42 0.85
C THR A 203 17.56 -0.01 0.78
N VAL A 204 17.13 -0.87 1.71
CA VAL A 204 17.53 -2.27 1.87
C VAL A 204 16.30 -3.17 1.93
N PRO A 205 16.43 -4.47 1.68
CA PRO A 205 15.34 -5.42 1.94
C PRO A 205 14.85 -5.34 3.38
N SER A 206 13.53 -5.53 3.59
CA SER A 206 12.91 -5.47 4.93
C SER A 206 13.53 -6.46 5.92
N ASP A 207 13.95 -7.63 5.47
CA ASP A 207 14.63 -8.63 6.29
C ASP A 207 15.97 -8.14 6.84
N THR A 208 16.65 -7.25 6.10
CA THR A 208 17.91 -6.63 6.55
C THR A 208 17.66 -5.68 7.72
N LEU A 209 16.60 -4.87 7.64
CA LEU A 209 16.18 -4.03 8.75
C LEU A 209 15.75 -4.89 9.93
N ASP A 210 14.93 -5.92 9.70
CA ASP A 210 14.43 -6.82 10.73
C ASP A 210 15.57 -7.51 11.50
N ALA A 211 16.57 -8.01 10.81
CA ALA A 211 17.76 -8.60 11.42
C ALA A 211 18.48 -7.63 12.37
N LEU A 212 18.50 -6.33 12.03
CA LEU A 212 19.15 -5.30 12.86
C LEU A 212 18.30 -4.94 14.09
N VAL A 213 16.97 -4.86 13.95
CA VAL A 213 16.11 -4.23 14.97
C VAL A 213 15.21 -5.21 15.73
N SER A 214 15.17 -6.51 15.39
CA SER A 214 14.29 -7.52 16.00
C SER A 214 14.42 -7.58 17.54
N THR A 215 15.65 -7.45 18.07
CA THR A 215 15.92 -7.42 19.51
C THR A 215 15.78 -6.03 20.16
N ARG A 216 15.47 -4.99 19.36
CA ARG A 216 15.44 -3.58 19.78
C ARG A 216 14.03 -2.99 19.71
N GLY A 217 12.99 -3.80 19.53
CA GLY A 217 11.60 -3.37 19.45
C GLY A 217 10.95 -3.56 18.08
N GLY A 218 11.68 -4.15 17.11
CA GLY A 218 11.15 -4.59 15.82
C GLY A 218 10.90 -3.48 14.80
N ASN A 219 10.58 -3.89 13.57
CA ASN A 219 10.40 -3.01 12.40
C ASN A 219 9.36 -1.92 12.61
N GLN A 220 8.23 -2.25 13.24
CA GLN A 220 7.13 -1.30 13.46
C GLN A 220 7.55 -0.07 14.25
N LYS A 221 8.37 -0.27 15.30
CA LYS A 221 8.93 0.83 16.06
C LYS A 221 9.78 1.76 15.20
N TYR A 222 10.66 1.18 14.40
CA TYR A 222 11.64 1.95 13.63
C TYR A 222 11.01 2.65 12.43
N ILE A 223 10.04 2.04 11.76
CA ILE A 223 9.30 2.71 10.70
C ILE A 223 8.49 3.89 11.24
N ALA A 224 7.87 3.74 12.42
CA ALA A 224 7.17 4.84 13.07
C ALA A 224 8.15 5.99 13.43
N GLN A 225 9.27 5.68 14.08
CA GLN A 225 10.28 6.69 14.41
C GLN A 225 10.82 7.41 13.17
N TYR A 226 10.95 6.69 12.05
CA TYR A 226 11.31 7.27 10.76
C TYR A 226 10.24 8.22 10.24
N ALA A 227 8.96 7.80 10.21
CA ALA A 227 7.87 8.61 9.69
C ALA A 227 7.66 9.93 10.47
N TYR A 228 7.98 9.92 11.77
CA TYR A 228 7.95 11.11 12.63
C TYR A 228 9.28 11.88 12.68
N ASP A 229 10.25 11.54 11.82
CA ASP A 229 11.56 12.20 11.72
C ASP A 229 12.47 12.01 12.94
N GLU A 230 12.16 11.04 13.80
CA GLU A 230 12.96 10.82 15.02
C GLU A 230 14.28 10.11 14.73
N ILE A 231 14.33 9.21 13.73
CA ILE A 231 15.57 8.53 13.36
C ILE A 231 16.57 9.51 12.71
N MET A 232 16.08 10.30 11.75
CA MET A 232 16.95 11.18 10.96
C MET A 232 17.47 12.35 11.79
N ALA A 233 16.65 12.88 12.70
CA ALA A 233 16.98 14.04 13.54
C ALA A 233 17.84 13.67 14.75
N ALA A 234 17.79 12.43 15.25
CA ALA A 234 18.47 12.07 16.48
C ALA A 234 19.95 11.72 16.28
N PRO A 235 20.87 12.39 17.01
CA PRO A 235 22.31 12.05 16.96
C PRO A 235 22.61 10.65 17.54
N SER A 236 21.70 10.10 18.35
CA SER A 236 21.86 8.82 19.04
C SER A 236 21.66 7.59 18.16
N PHE A 237 21.07 7.76 16.97
CA PHE A 237 20.92 6.65 16.03
C PHE A 237 22.20 6.44 15.22
N GLU A 238 22.57 5.17 15.07
CA GLU A 238 23.70 4.75 14.26
C GLU A 238 23.52 5.19 12.80
N ASP A 239 24.56 5.68 12.18
CA ASP A 239 24.54 6.10 10.78
C ASP A 239 24.10 4.95 9.83
N GLN A 240 24.43 3.70 10.18
CA GLN A 240 23.98 2.53 9.47
C GLN A 240 22.45 2.44 9.44
N LEU A 241 21.78 2.65 10.57
CA LEU A 241 20.31 2.60 10.64
C LEU A 241 19.67 3.71 9.80
N LYS A 242 20.24 4.93 9.88
CA LYS A 242 19.76 6.07 9.06
C LYS A 242 19.85 5.76 7.58
N SER A 243 20.94 5.11 7.15
CA SER A 243 21.16 4.75 5.74
C SER A 243 20.17 3.71 5.19
N TYR A 244 19.41 3.03 6.06
CA TYR A 244 18.40 2.05 5.64
C TYR A 244 17.07 2.69 5.25
N PHE A 245 16.89 3.99 5.46
CA PHE A 245 15.68 4.73 5.12
C PHE A 245 15.93 5.75 4.01
N GLN A 246 14.92 5.94 3.16
CA GLN A 246 14.85 7.02 2.19
C GLN A 246 14.50 8.35 2.88
N ASP A 247 14.62 9.48 2.19
CA ASP A 247 14.08 10.73 2.69
C ASP A 247 12.55 10.69 2.72
N PHE A 248 11.95 10.91 3.88
CA PHE A 248 10.53 10.60 4.14
C PHE A 248 9.57 11.32 3.18
N PHE A 249 9.55 12.67 3.20
CA PHE A 249 8.60 13.44 2.39
C PHE A 249 8.82 13.27 0.89
N PRO A 250 10.03 13.34 0.34
CA PRO A 250 10.27 13.06 -1.06
C PRO A 250 9.80 11.67 -1.46
N ARG A 251 10.07 10.66 -0.62
CA ARG A 251 9.71 9.28 -0.93
C ARG A 251 8.19 9.04 -0.88
N ALA A 252 7.49 9.60 0.10
CA ALA A 252 6.03 9.54 0.16
C ALA A 252 5.37 10.28 -1.02
N ASN A 253 5.91 11.43 -1.37
CA ASN A 253 5.49 12.20 -2.54
C ASN A 253 5.69 11.41 -3.84
N GLN A 254 6.83 10.78 -4.00
CA GLN A 254 7.16 9.89 -5.11
C GLN A 254 6.17 8.72 -5.19
N PHE A 255 5.77 8.12 -4.05
CA PHE A 255 4.76 7.06 -4.04
C PHE A 255 3.45 7.53 -4.65
N VAL A 256 2.93 8.68 -4.22
CA VAL A 256 1.66 9.20 -4.75
C VAL A 256 1.78 9.48 -6.25
N ASN A 257 2.86 10.10 -6.70
CA ASN A 257 3.04 10.45 -8.12
C ASN A 257 3.32 9.24 -9.01
N GLU A 258 4.41 8.52 -8.75
CA GLU A 258 4.91 7.49 -9.67
C GLU A 258 4.19 6.16 -9.49
N VAL A 259 3.82 5.81 -8.24
CA VAL A 259 3.13 4.54 -7.99
C VAL A 259 1.63 4.67 -8.20
N ILE A 260 0.99 5.76 -7.77
CA ILE A 260 -0.46 5.88 -7.87
C ILE A 260 -0.87 6.66 -9.13
N LEU A 261 -0.51 7.94 -9.26
CA LEU A 261 -1.05 8.81 -10.31
C LEU A 261 -0.64 8.39 -11.73
N GLU A 262 0.59 7.95 -11.96
CA GLU A 262 1.03 7.47 -13.28
C GLU A 262 0.33 6.17 -13.72
N ASN A 263 -0.12 5.37 -12.76
CA ASN A 263 -0.83 4.12 -13.03
C ASN A 263 -2.36 4.27 -13.04
N MET A 264 -2.90 5.23 -12.32
CA MET A 264 -4.33 5.48 -12.18
C MET A 264 -5.09 5.63 -13.52
N PRO A 265 -4.55 6.21 -14.60
CA PRO A 265 -5.24 6.27 -15.90
C PRO A 265 -5.61 4.91 -16.45
N ARG A 266 -4.79 3.87 -16.19
CA ARG A 266 -4.99 2.49 -16.68
C ARG A 266 -5.94 1.68 -15.79
N TRP A 267 -6.22 2.14 -14.58
CA TRP A 267 -7.10 1.46 -13.63
C TRP A 267 -8.56 1.88 -13.83
N LYS A 268 -9.45 1.15 -13.19
CA LYS A 268 -10.85 1.55 -13.04
C LYS A 268 -10.96 2.87 -12.27
N ARG A 269 -12.15 3.46 -12.27
CA ARG A 269 -12.41 4.71 -11.52
C ARG A 269 -12.04 4.57 -10.03
N VAL A 270 -12.38 3.42 -9.46
CA VAL A 270 -12.05 3.07 -8.08
C VAL A 270 -11.05 1.92 -8.06
N SER A 271 -10.01 2.07 -7.26
CA SER A 271 -8.97 1.07 -7.09
C SER A 271 -8.77 0.76 -5.61
N ILE A 272 -8.67 -0.52 -5.28
CA ILE A 272 -8.34 -1.04 -3.95
C ILE A 272 -6.98 -1.69 -4.01
N LEU A 273 -6.00 -1.11 -3.33
CA LEU A 273 -4.61 -1.56 -3.29
C LEU A 273 -4.29 -2.01 -1.87
N VAL A 274 -4.11 -3.32 -1.68
CA VAL A 274 -3.93 -3.88 -0.34
C VAL A 274 -2.47 -4.21 -0.09
N SER A 275 -1.93 -3.61 0.95
CA SER A 275 -0.53 -3.70 1.36
C SER A 275 -0.38 -4.05 2.85
N HIS A 276 0.73 -3.64 3.43
CA HIS A 276 1.18 -3.92 4.79
C HIS A 276 1.34 -2.63 5.60
N ASP A 277 1.37 -2.76 6.91
CA ASP A 277 1.57 -1.67 7.85
C ASP A 277 2.86 -0.87 7.59
N MET A 278 3.95 -1.53 7.20
CA MET A 278 5.24 -0.90 6.90
C MET A 278 5.22 0.10 5.72
N LEU A 279 4.26 -0.03 4.80
CA LEU A 279 3.99 0.96 3.75
C LEU A 279 2.92 1.95 4.19
N VAL A 280 1.85 1.44 4.79
CA VAL A 280 0.62 2.19 5.01
C VAL A 280 0.76 3.20 6.15
N GLU A 281 1.48 2.85 7.22
CA GLU A 281 1.70 3.76 8.34
C GLU A 281 2.42 5.04 7.90
N PRO A 282 3.58 4.99 7.22
CA PRO A 282 4.22 6.21 6.74
C PRO A 282 3.35 7.05 5.80
N LEU A 283 2.53 6.40 4.96
CA LEU A 283 1.60 7.11 4.08
C LEU A 283 0.50 7.83 4.85
N ILE A 284 -0.03 7.25 5.93
CA ILE A 284 -1.01 7.92 6.81
C ILE A 284 -0.36 9.12 7.50
N VAL A 285 0.86 8.95 8.02
CA VAL A 285 1.62 10.03 8.66
C VAL A 285 1.88 11.18 7.67
N PHE A 286 2.21 10.86 6.43
CA PHE A 286 2.35 11.83 5.35
C PHE A 286 1.03 12.53 5.04
N ALA A 287 -0.06 11.78 4.79
CA ALA A 287 -1.37 12.31 4.41
C ALA A 287 -2.00 13.19 5.50
N SER A 288 -1.72 12.89 6.77
CA SER A 288 -2.17 13.66 7.92
C SER A 288 -1.23 14.80 8.31
N ASN A 289 -0.13 14.99 7.60
CA ASN A 289 0.94 15.91 7.98
C ASN A 289 1.37 15.72 9.47
N ARG A 290 1.53 14.45 9.87
CA ARG A 290 1.91 14.04 11.24
C ARG A 290 0.91 14.39 12.35
N THR A 291 -0.34 14.75 12.02
CA THR A 291 -1.35 15.08 13.04
C THR A 291 -2.01 13.83 13.64
N ILE A 292 -2.08 12.73 12.89
CA ILE A 292 -2.51 11.43 13.41
C ILE A 292 -1.34 10.79 14.13
N ASP A 293 -1.55 10.34 15.37
CA ASP A 293 -0.50 9.76 16.21
C ASP A 293 -0.48 8.22 16.09
N LEU A 294 0.56 7.68 15.42
CA LEU A 294 0.81 6.25 15.22
C LEU A 294 2.13 5.79 15.87
N LYS A 295 2.55 6.45 16.94
CA LYS A 295 3.83 6.22 17.61
C LYS A 295 3.78 5.00 18.53
N ILE A 296 3.79 3.80 17.94
CA ILE A 296 3.75 2.52 18.66
C ILE A 296 4.80 2.40 19.79
N TYR A 297 5.87 3.15 19.74
CA TYR A 297 6.95 3.16 20.73
C TYR A 297 6.65 4.04 21.95
N GLN A 298 5.54 4.77 21.96
CA GLN A 298 5.06 5.53 23.11
C GLN A 298 4.22 4.65 24.06
N PRO A 299 3.98 5.09 25.31
CA PRO A 299 3.31 4.26 26.31
C PRO A 299 1.89 3.78 25.95
N ASP A 300 1.18 4.48 25.07
CA ASP A 300 -0.15 4.12 24.60
C ASP A 300 -0.13 3.20 23.36
N TYR A 301 1.05 2.87 22.84
CA TYR A 301 1.29 1.86 21.80
C TYR A 301 0.39 1.97 20.57
N ARG A 302 0.04 3.16 20.11
CA ARG A 302 -0.84 3.37 18.96
C ARG A 302 -0.22 2.85 17.68
N TRP A 303 -0.96 2.04 16.95
CA TRP A 303 -0.56 1.52 15.65
C TRP A 303 -1.71 1.53 14.66
N VAL A 304 -1.37 1.51 13.36
CA VAL A 304 -2.35 1.51 12.28
C VAL A 304 -3.24 0.26 12.33
N ASN A 305 -4.55 0.46 12.35
CA ASN A 305 -5.52 -0.63 12.31
C ASN A 305 -5.53 -1.35 10.95
N TYR A 306 -6.10 -2.55 10.94
CA TYR A 306 -6.45 -3.25 9.71
C TYR A 306 -7.41 -2.40 8.87
N LEU A 307 -7.33 -2.53 7.54
CA LEU A 307 -8.16 -1.81 6.57
C LEU A 307 -8.07 -0.28 6.69
N SER A 308 -7.07 0.25 7.39
CA SER A 308 -6.74 1.67 7.40
C SER A 308 -5.65 1.98 6.37
N GLY A 309 -5.60 3.22 5.89
CA GLY A 309 -4.64 3.63 4.89
C GLY A 309 -4.86 5.06 4.40
N ILE A 310 -4.67 5.28 3.11
CA ILE A 310 -4.91 6.55 2.45
C ILE A 310 -5.86 6.40 1.26
N ALA A 311 -6.58 7.46 0.95
CA ALA A 311 -7.27 7.67 -0.32
C ALA A 311 -6.52 8.72 -1.13
N VAL A 312 -6.17 8.39 -2.38
CA VAL A 312 -5.63 9.32 -3.37
C VAL A 312 -6.74 9.60 -4.37
N ILE A 313 -7.24 10.83 -4.40
CA ILE A 313 -8.34 11.27 -5.24
C ILE A 313 -7.75 12.21 -6.30
N ASN A 314 -8.02 11.90 -7.57
CA ASN A 314 -7.65 12.75 -8.70
C ASN A 314 -8.92 13.21 -9.41
N ASP A 315 -9.19 14.51 -9.38
CA ASP A 315 -10.38 15.08 -9.99
C ASP A 315 -10.22 15.34 -11.50
N GLU A 316 -11.28 15.79 -12.15
CA GLU A 316 -11.29 16.07 -13.61
C GLU A 316 -10.29 17.15 -14.02
N ALA A 317 -9.97 18.08 -13.13
CA ALA A 317 -9.00 19.14 -13.36
C ALA A 317 -7.55 18.67 -13.12
N GLY A 318 -7.34 17.42 -12.66
CA GLY A 318 -6.05 16.89 -12.31
C GLY A 318 -5.58 17.30 -10.91
N CYS A 319 -6.44 17.88 -10.08
CA CYS A 319 -6.10 18.19 -8.69
C CYS A 319 -6.13 16.93 -7.84
N VAL A 320 -5.10 16.79 -7.02
CA VAL A 320 -4.91 15.60 -6.19
C VAL A 320 -5.17 15.90 -4.72
N THR A 321 -6.06 15.11 -4.12
CA THR A 321 -6.35 15.15 -2.68
C THR A 321 -5.94 13.82 -2.05
N VAL A 322 -5.17 13.86 -0.95
CA VAL A 322 -4.72 12.68 -0.22
C VAL A 322 -5.27 12.75 1.19
N LEU A 323 -6.07 11.75 1.57
CA LEU A 323 -6.75 11.71 2.87
C LEU A 323 -6.39 10.44 3.62
N PRO A 324 -6.15 10.49 4.94
CA PRO A 324 -6.06 9.31 5.77
C PRO A 324 -7.45 8.67 5.91
N VAL A 325 -7.55 7.36 5.64
CA VAL A 325 -8.85 6.65 5.67
C VAL A 325 -8.80 5.41 6.53
N ARG A 326 -9.98 5.00 7.03
CA ARG A 326 -10.18 3.67 7.62
C ARG A 326 -11.45 3.00 7.09
N GLY A 327 -11.39 1.66 6.94
CA GLY A 327 -12.47 0.88 6.33
C GLY A 327 -13.53 0.41 7.33
N ASP A 328 -13.12 -0.27 8.38
CA ASP A 328 -14.03 -0.94 9.30
C ASP A 328 -13.79 -0.55 10.76
N SER A 329 -12.57 -0.65 11.25
CA SER A 329 -12.26 -0.45 12.67
C SER A 329 -12.09 1.02 13.03
N VAL A 330 -12.59 1.40 14.21
CA VAL A 330 -12.27 2.67 14.87
C VAL A 330 -11.21 2.45 15.95
N GLY A 331 -10.50 3.52 16.34
CA GLY A 331 -9.43 3.47 17.34
C GLY A 331 -8.13 2.89 16.77
N TRP A 332 -7.30 2.37 17.65
CA TRP A 332 -5.92 1.98 17.36
C TRP A 332 -5.70 0.49 17.57
N MET A 333 -4.77 -0.10 16.85
CA MET A 333 -4.20 -1.38 17.26
C MET A 333 -3.26 -1.10 18.43
N ILE A 334 -3.72 -1.36 19.65
CA ILE A 334 -2.99 -1.05 20.88
C ILE A 334 -1.91 -2.09 21.18
N ASN A 335 -2.12 -3.34 20.76
CA ASN A 335 -1.19 -4.43 21.04
C ASN A 335 -1.08 -5.37 19.84
N THR A 336 0.12 -5.51 19.31
CA THR A 336 0.41 -6.48 18.26
C THR A 336 0.23 -7.95 18.73
N GLN A 337 0.18 -8.19 20.05
CA GLN A 337 -0.09 -9.50 20.63
C GLN A 337 -1.58 -9.86 20.66
N GLU A 338 -2.51 -8.89 20.70
CA GLU A 338 -3.96 -9.16 20.62
C GLU A 338 -4.41 -9.72 19.26
N ILE A 339 -3.49 -9.81 18.32
CA ILE A 339 -3.75 -10.42 17.02
C ILE A 339 -4.15 -11.89 17.15
N ASP A 340 -3.91 -12.56 18.30
CA ASP A 340 -3.94 -14.02 18.42
C ASP A 340 -5.11 -14.65 19.16
N GLU A 341 -5.91 -13.93 19.88
CA GLU A 341 -6.93 -14.55 20.74
C GLU A 341 -8.15 -15.13 20.00
N SER A 342 -8.16 -15.13 18.67
CA SER A 342 -9.31 -15.58 17.88
C SER A 342 -9.08 -16.82 17.03
N VAL A 343 -8.00 -17.58 17.29
CA VAL A 343 -7.81 -18.93 16.74
C VAL A 343 -8.02 -19.92 17.88
N GLN A 344 -9.25 -20.02 18.36
CA GLN A 344 -9.76 -21.17 19.10
C GLN A 344 -11.05 -21.63 18.46
#